data_2f05ad8a78ce159949727c2686ea7ddc
#
_entry.id   2f05ad8a78ce159949727c2686ea7ddc
#
_cell.length_a   1.000
_cell.length_b   1.000
_cell.length_c   1.000
_cell.angle_alpha   90.00
_cell.angle_beta   90.00
_cell.angle_gamma   90.00
#
_symmetry.space_group_name_H-M   'P 1'
#
loop_
_entity.id
_entity.type
_entity.pdbx_description
1 polymer ?
#
loop_
_entity_poly.entity_id
_entity_poly.type
_entity_poly.pdbx_seq_one_letter_code
_entity_poly.pdbx_strand_id
1 'polypeptide(L)'
;MKIIELKTTLFEFQLDRVMGDANSPRGRTRSASCLVELITDEGLIGLSIGGGNSIPQIQSLYEEIIKGKDPRSVFSLWKKMVEKFFKGGHDGLANDAISVLDVALWDLKSKINEEPLWKTLGASKKDVNVYASDIALPMGDLEIGNWYKKMAKNYGFKSAKLKVGLDQDSDLRRLQIMYDALIMNTKDPILYIDSNEYWSPKQTIRKVSEMEERFSLGWIEEPARRWDFLGLKKVSEALKTPVCAGENLDTLGDFLPYFHHRSADVIQVSHGMTGITGALQIADAAYGLELPVTLGGSTGIIHAHLANAIPNCITVEIPHPEPETKVYEWDVKIENGYAKLGDKHGLGITINYEELAKAKVNKISSRSGPSPYGRRPGAGLYEIPPSKDEIKEASSK
;
A
#
# COMPACT_ATOMS: atom_id res chain seq x y z
N MET A 1 17.04 -17.80 -22.34
CA MET A 1 17.20 -16.89 -21.17
C MET A 1 16.91 -17.64 -19.89
N LYS A 2 17.77 -17.50 -18.88
CA LYS A 2 17.63 -18.11 -17.56
C LYS A 2 18.05 -17.12 -16.48
N ILE A 3 17.39 -17.14 -15.35
CA ILE A 3 17.80 -16.36 -14.16
C ILE A 3 19.02 -17.04 -13.54
N ILE A 4 20.12 -16.31 -13.38
CA ILE A 4 21.41 -16.88 -12.93
C ILE A 4 21.92 -16.29 -11.61
N GLU A 5 21.42 -15.12 -11.21
CA GLU A 5 21.88 -14.43 -9.99
C GLU A 5 20.74 -13.67 -9.31
N LEU A 6 20.76 -13.67 -7.98
CA LEU A 6 19.93 -12.82 -7.13
C LEU A 6 20.83 -11.85 -6.36
N LYS A 7 20.49 -10.56 -6.37
CA LYS A 7 21.08 -9.57 -5.45
C LYS A 7 19.99 -8.97 -4.57
N THR A 8 20.33 -8.77 -3.29
CA THR A 8 19.47 -8.06 -2.33
C THR A 8 20.30 -6.99 -1.64
N THR A 9 19.84 -5.76 -1.65
CA THR A 9 20.53 -4.63 -1.03
C THR A 9 19.59 -3.86 -0.13
N LEU A 10 19.81 -3.94 1.19
CA LEU A 10 19.10 -3.11 2.17
C LEU A 10 19.61 -1.67 2.12
N PHE A 11 18.70 -0.72 2.16
CA PHE A 11 19.01 0.70 2.24
C PHE A 11 18.01 1.45 3.11
N GLU A 12 18.48 2.55 3.75
CA GLU A 12 17.68 3.45 4.56
C GLU A 12 17.73 4.86 3.99
N PHE A 13 16.64 5.62 4.15
CA PHE A 13 16.54 6.99 3.69
C PHE A 13 15.67 7.84 4.61
N GLN A 14 15.85 9.17 4.53
CA GLN A 14 15.08 10.14 5.25
C GLN A 14 13.77 10.40 4.50
N LEU A 15 12.64 10.40 5.22
CA LEU A 15 11.34 10.79 4.66
C LEU A 15 11.24 12.32 4.55
N ASP A 16 10.41 12.78 3.63
CA ASP A 16 10.14 14.21 3.41
C ASP A 16 9.24 14.82 4.51
N ARG A 17 8.55 13.97 5.27
CA ARG A 17 7.69 14.34 6.40
C ARG A 17 7.66 13.25 7.46
N VAL A 18 7.15 13.57 8.63
CA VAL A 18 6.84 12.55 9.63
C VAL A 18 5.62 11.75 9.17
N MET A 19 5.75 10.42 9.10
CA MET A 19 4.69 9.51 8.67
C MET A 19 4.24 8.61 9.82
N GLY A 20 2.93 8.48 9.99
CA GLY A 20 2.34 7.64 11.02
C GLY A 20 0.82 7.62 10.94
N ASP A 21 0.22 6.73 11.69
CA ASP A 21 -1.20 6.47 11.81
C ASP A 21 -1.61 6.32 13.29
N ALA A 22 -2.85 5.89 13.56
CA ALA A 22 -3.35 5.70 14.91
C ALA A 22 -2.61 4.61 15.72
N ASN A 23 -2.01 3.63 15.05
CA ASN A 23 -1.18 2.61 15.70
C ASN A 23 0.27 3.07 15.90
N SER A 24 0.68 4.14 15.24
CA SER A 24 2.03 4.72 15.33
C SER A 24 1.96 6.26 15.44
N PRO A 25 1.36 6.80 16.51
CA PRO A 25 1.00 8.22 16.60
C PRO A 25 2.19 9.17 16.72
N ARG A 26 3.38 8.68 17.03
CA ARG A 26 4.61 9.50 16.98
C ARG A 26 5.21 9.53 15.58
N GLY A 27 4.82 8.57 14.75
CA GLY A 27 5.33 8.40 13.40
C GLY A 27 6.81 8.06 13.32
N ARG A 28 7.30 8.14 12.10
CA ARG A 28 8.71 7.93 11.77
C ARG A 28 9.15 8.98 10.75
N THR A 29 10.43 9.36 10.81
CA THR A 29 11.07 10.28 9.85
C THR A 29 12.04 9.58 8.91
N ARG A 30 12.30 8.28 9.14
CA ARG A 30 13.16 7.44 8.30
C ARG A 30 12.39 6.21 7.83
N SER A 31 12.74 5.72 6.66
CA SER A 31 12.24 4.47 6.10
C SER A 31 13.38 3.62 5.61
N ALA A 32 13.11 2.32 5.45
CA ALA A 32 14.06 1.36 4.92
C ALA A 32 13.36 0.47 3.91
N SER A 33 14.12 0.01 2.91
CA SER A 33 13.64 -0.93 1.91
C SER A 33 14.76 -1.86 1.47
N CYS A 34 14.43 -2.82 0.60
CA CYS A 34 15.39 -3.69 -0.06
C CYS A 34 15.19 -3.58 -1.57
N LEU A 35 16.29 -3.35 -2.28
CA LEU A 35 16.33 -3.57 -3.71
C LEU A 35 16.58 -5.06 -3.95
N VAL A 36 15.70 -5.69 -4.74
CA VAL A 36 15.82 -7.07 -5.19
C VAL A 36 16.05 -7.07 -6.70
N GLU A 37 17.11 -7.73 -7.14
CA GLU A 37 17.52 -7.82 -8.52
C GLU A 37 17.62 -9.28 -8.95
N LEU A 38 16.86 -9.67 -9.97
CA LEU A 38 16.98 -10.96 -10.64
C LEU A 38 17.73 -10.76 -11.95
N ILE A 39 18.92 -11.36 -12.07
CA ILE A 39 19.80 -11.17 -13.22
C ILE A 39 19.76 -12.42 -14.11
N THR A 40 19.64 -12.21 -15.43
CA THR A 40 19.59 -13.27 -16.42
C THR A 40 20.96 -13.50 -17.08
N ASP A 41 21.15 -14.67 -17.71
CA ASP A 41 22.32 -15.04 -18.52
C ASP A 41 22.50 -14.16 -19.79
N GLU A 42 21.48 -13.37 -20.14
CA GLU A 42 21.50 -12.41 -21.24
C GLU A 42 21.68 -10.96 -20.79
N GLY A 43 21.92 -10.74 -19.47
CA GLY A 43 22.20 -9.44 -18.88
C GLY A 43 20.99 -8.58 -18.53
N LEU A 44 19.76 -9.05 -18.73
CA LEU A 44 18.57 -8.34 -18.27
C LEU A 44 18.43 -8.46 -16.75
N ILE A 45 17.96 -7.37 -16.11
CA ILE A 45 17.77 -7.28 -14.67
C ILE A 45 16.31 -6.98 -14.38
N GLY A 46 15.65 -7.88 -13.64
CA GLY A 46 14.32 -7.64 -13.07
C GLY A 46 14.44 -7.01 -11.69
N LEU A 47 13.67 -5.96 -11.46
CA LEU A 47 13.74 -5.15 -10.26
C LEU A 47 12.47 -5.29 -9.42
N SER A 48 12.65 -5.27 -8.10
CA SER A 48 11.59 -5.01 -7.14
C SER A 48 12.12 -4.25 -5.94
N ILE A 49 11.24 -3.50 -5.25
CA ILE A 49 11.58 -2.72 -4.06
C ILE A 49 10.65 -3.15 -2.94
N GLY A 50 11.19 -3.83 -1.92
CA GLY A 50 10.43 -4.40 -0.81
C GLY A 50 11.15 -5.57 -0.15
N GLY A 51 10.47 -6.31 0.71
CA GLY A 51 10.97 -7.58 1.25
C GLY A 51 12.17 -7.48 2.21
N GLY A 52 12.42 -6.30 2.77
CA GLY A 52 13.61 -6.11 3.62
C GLY A 52 13.68 -6.97 4.88
N ASN A 53 12.55 -7.55 5.33
CA ASN A 53 12.53 -8.48 6.46
C ASN A 53 12.53 -9.94 6.04
N SER A 54 12.26 -10.25 4.79
CA SER A 54 12.08 -11.59 4.24
C SER A 54 13.27 -12.06 3.39
N ILE A 55 14.45 -11.43 3.52
CA ILE A 55 15.66 -11.78 2.75
C ILE A 55 15.99 -13.27 2.83
N PRO A 56 15.96 -13.95 4.00
CA PRO A 56 16.21 -15.38 4.07
C PRO A 56 15.22 -16.20 3.24
N GLN A 57 13.93 -15.83 3.23
CA GLN A 57 12.89 -16.48 2.44
C GLN A 57 13.08 -16.20 0.94
N ILE A 58 13.45 -14.97 0.57
CA ILE A 58 13.79 -14.58 -0.81
C ILE A 58 14.94 -15.45 -1.33
N GLN A 59 16.01 -15.61 -0.54
CA GLN A 59 17.17 -16.43 -0.91
C GLN A 59 16.79 -17.91 -1.06
N SER A 60 15.99 -18.46 -0.14
CA SER A 60 15.53 -19.84 -0.22
C SER A 60 14.68 -20.10 -1.47
N LEU A 61 13.71 -19.21 -1.76
CA LEU A 61 12.86 -19.30 -2.97
C LEU A 61 13.68 -19.18 -4.26
N TYR A 62 14.68 -18.28 -4.27
CA TYR A 62 15.57 -18.15 -5.40
C TYR A 62 16.35 -19.44 -5.67
N GLU A 63 17.08 -19.96 -4.69
CA GLU A 63 17.96 -21.14 -4.87
C GLU A 63 17.15 -22.39 -5.25
N GLU A 64 15.98 -22.60 -4.65
CA GLU A 64 15.23 -23.83 -4.82
C GLU A 64 14.25 -23.80 -6.01
N ILE A 65 13.76 -22.62 -6.42
CA ILE A 65 12.66 -22.51 -7.37
C ILE A 65 13.00 -21.67 -8.58
N ILE A 66 13.65 -20.51 -8.42
CA ILE A 66 13.81 -19.51 -9.48
C ILE A 66 15.10 -19.68 -10.28
N LYS A 67 16.19 -20.03 -9.60
CA LYS A 67 17.52 -20.18 -10.21
C LYS A 67 17.50 -21.14 -11.41
N GLY A 68 18.06 -20.70 -12.53
CA GLY A 68 18.11 -21.46 -13.78
C GLY A 68 16.78 -21.58 -14.54
N LYS A 69 15.72 -20.90 -14.11
CA LYS A 69 14.41 -20.93 -14.77
C LYS A 69 14.24 -19.78 -15.76
N ASP A 70 13.30 -19.96 -16.68
CA ASP A 70 12.87 -18.94 -17.62
C ASP A 70 11.97 -17.92 -16.89
N PRO A 71 12.35 -16.63 -16.84
CA PRO A 71 11.57 -15.60 -16.13
C PRO A 71 10.18 -15.33 -16.74
N ARG A 72 9.94 -15.72 -18.02
CA ARG A 72 8.63 -15.55 -18.66
C ARG A 72 7.53 -16.41 -18.05
N SER A 73 7.91 -17.47 -17.33
CA SER A 73 6.99 -18.43 -16.70
C SER A 73 6.45 -17.94 -15.35
N VAL A 74 6.05 -16.67 -15.23
CA VAL A 74 5.71 -16.00 -13.97
C VAL A 74 4.69 -16.80 -13.15
N PHE A 75 3.53 -17.13 -13.71
CA PHE A 75 2.47 -17.88 -12.99
C PHE A 75 2.96 -19.26 -12.49
N SER A 76 3.76 -19.98 -13.28
CA SER A 76 4.31 -21.27 -12.88
C SER A 76 5.31 -21.16 -11.74
N LEU A 77 6.15 -20.11 -11.76
CA LEU A 77 7.11 -19.84 -10.70
C LEU A 77 6.40 -19.37 -9.43
N TRP A 78 5.45 -18.46 -9.56
CA TRP A 78 4.61 -17.99 -8.44
C TRP A 78 3.91 -19.17 -7.75
N LYS A 79 3.24 -20.04 -8.51
CA LYS A 79 2.59 -21.25 -7.98
C LYS A 79 3.55 -22.11 -7.15
N LYS A 80 4.76 -22.36 -7.67
CA LYS A 80 5.77 -23.17 -6.96
C LYS A 80 6.27 -22.48 -5.69
N MET A 81 6.39 -21.15 -5.69
CA MET A 81 6.75 -20.40 -4.50
C MET A 81 5.67 -20.53 -3.41
N VAL A 82 4.40 -20.43 -3.76
CA VAL A 82 3.28 -20.68 -2.84
C VAL A 82 3.28 -22.11 -2.32
N GLU A 83 3.45 -23.10 -3.21
CA GLU A 83 3.50 -24.52 -2.83
C GLU A 83 4.65 -24.85 -1.88
N LYS A 84 5.78 -24.14 -1.95
CA LYS A 84 6.93 -24.32 -1.07
C LYS A 84 6.57 -24.09 0.40
N PHE A 85 5.69 -23.14 0.68
CA PHE A 85 5.29 -22.78 2.04
C PHE A 85 3.97 -23.40 2.48
N PHE A 86 3.40 -24.30 1.71
CA PHE A 86 2.09 -24.90 1.96
C PHE A 86 1.90 -25.44 3.39
N LYS A 87 2.88 -26.18 3.95
CA LYS A 87 2.77 -26.75 5.29
C LYS A 87 3.10 -25.77 6.42
N GLY A 88 3.97 -24.80 6.15
CA GLY A 88 4.40 -23.81 7.13
C GLY A 88 3.53 -22.58 7.21
N GLY A 89 2.56 -22.45 6.30
CA GLY A 89 1.84 -21.22 6.05
C GLY A 89 2.61 -20.31 5.10
N HIS A 90 1.90 -19.69 4.17
CA HIS A 90 2.48 -18.79 3.17
C HIS A 90 2.24 -17.32 3.49
N ASP A 91 1.64 -17.00 4.63
CA ASP A 91 1.36 -15.63 5.05
C ASP A 91 2.59 -14.92 5.63
N GLY A 92 2.51 -13.61 5.76
CA GLY A 92 3.54 -12.78 6.39
C GLY A 92 4.86 -12.80 5.63
N LEU A 93 5.99 -13.14 6.29
CA LEU A 93 7.33 -13.08 5.69
C LEU A 93 7.50 -14.00 4.48
N ALA A 94 6.79 -15.11 4.43
CA ALA A 94 6.80 -16.03 3.29
C ALA A 94 6.14 -15.36 2.08
N ASN A 95 4.98 -14.75 2.28
CA ASN A 95 4.24 -14.06 1.22
C ASN A 95 4.94 -12.76 0.80
N ASP A 96 5.53 -12.01 1.72
CA ASP A 96 6.38 -10.84 1.43
C ASP A 96 7.51 -11.20 0.45
N ALA A 97 8.17 -12.35 0.67
CA ALA A 97 9.21 -12.85 -0.24
C ALA A 97 8.65 -13.27 -1.61
N ILE A 98 7.49 -13.94 -1.64
CA ILE A 98 6.81 -14.32 -2.88
C ILE A 98 6.44 -13.07 -3.67
N SER A 99 5.85 -12.09 -3.01
CA SER A 99 5.38 -10.84 -3.64
C SER A 99 6.52 -10.06 -4.29
N VAL A 100 7.63 -9.90 -3.60
CA VAL A 100 8.81 -9.19 -4.10
C VAL A 100 9.44 -9.90 -5.30
N LEU A 101 9.55 -11.23 -5.26
CA LEU A 101 10.07 -12.01 -6.38
C LEU A 101 9.11 -12.03 -7.56
N ASP A 102 7.81 -12.07 -7.31
CA ASP A 102 6.78 -11.99 -8.35
C ASP A 102 6.85 -10.66 -9.10
N VAL A 103 6.98 -9.53 -8.39
CA VAL A 103 7.16 -8.21 -9.01
C VAL A 103 8.42 -8.17 -9.90
N ALA A 104 9.55 -8.70 -9.41
CA ALA A 104 10.79 -8.75 -10.20
C ALA A 104 10.67 -9.65 -11.43
N LEU A 105 9.90 -10.74 -11.36
CA LEU A 105 9.63 -11.62 -12.50
C LEU A 105 8.75 -10.92 -13.54
N TRP A 106 7.73 -10.18 -13.14
CA TRP A 106 6.90 -9.40 -14.04
C TRP A 106 7.68 -8.26 -14.70
N ASP A 107 8.58 -7.60 -13.96
CA ASP A 107 9.49 -6.61 -14.54
C ASP A 107 10.40 -7.22 -15.61
N LEU A 108 11.00 -8.38 -15.34
CA LEU A 108 11.78 -9.14 -16.34
C LEU A 108 10.95 -9.51 -17.57
N LYS A 109 9.76 -10.07 -17.37
CA LYS A 109 8.89 -10.45 -18.47
C LYS A 109 8.57 -9.27 -19.37
N SER A 110 8.29 -8.11 -18.80
CA SER A 110 8.00 -6.89 -19.54
C SER A 110 9.22 -6.38 -20.30
N LYS A 111 10.41 -6.43 -19.70
CA LYS A 111 11.69 -6.08 -20.34
C LYS A 111 12.04 -7.02 -21.49
N ILE A 112 11.75 -8.31 -21.36
CA ILE A 112 11.91 -9.31 -22.45
C ILE A 112 10.95 -9.01 -23.61
N ASN A 113 9.74 -8.55 -23.31
CA ASN A 113 8.77 -8.15 -24.33
C ASN A 113 9.09 -6.77 -24.95
N GLU A 114 10.12 -6.08 -24.46
CA GLU A 114 10.50 -4.71 -24.86
C GLU A 114 9.35 -3.70 -24.70
N GLU A 115 8.58 -3.84 -23.64
CA GLU A 115 7.45 -2.97 -23.35
C GLU A 115 7.30 -2.64 -21.86
N PRO A 116 6.60 -1.53 -21.49
CA PRO A 116 6.32 -1.22 -20.10
C PRO A 116 5.36 -2.25 -19.50
N LEU A 117 5.43 -2.42 -18.17
CA LEU A 117 4.63 -3.42 -17.46
C LEU A 117 3.13 -3.29 -17.70
N TRP A 118 2.60 -2.06 -17.75
CA TRP A 118 1.18 -1.83 -17.99
C TRP A 118 0.70 -2.41 -19.34
N LYS A 119 1.54 -2.40 -20.39
CA LYS A 119 1.23 -3.05 -21.67
C LYS A 119 1.29 -4.57 -21.58
N THR A 120 2.33 -5.11 -20.95
CA THR A 120 2.45 -6.56 -20.71
C THR A 120 1.25 -7.11 -19.94
N LEU A 121 0.65 -6.31 -19.05
CA LEU A 121 -0.57 -6.65 -18.33
C LEU A 121 -1.87 -6.46 -19.14
N GLY A 122 -1.78 -5.92 -20.36
CA GLY A 122 -2.92 -5.78 -21.27
C GLY A 122 -3.67 -4.45 -21.18
N ALA A 123 -3.15 -3.46 -20.44
CA ALA A 123 -3.75 -2.13 -20.39
C ALA A 123 -3.55 -1.36 -21.70
N SER A 124 -4.51 -0.51 -22.06
CA SER A 124 -4.49 0.31 -23.28
C SER A 124 -4.36 1.81 -23.03
N LYS A 125 -4.51 2.25 -21.78
CA LYS A 125 -4.48 3.66 -21.36
C LYS A 125 -3.29 3.92 -20.44
N LYS A 126 -2.76 5.15 -20.50
CA LYS A 126 -1.68 5.60 -19.63
C LYS A 126 -2.15 6.37 -18.41
N ASP A 127 -3.33 6.96 -18.45
CA ASP A 127 -3.85 7.80 -17.39
C ASP A 127 -4.59 6.93 -16.37
N VAL A 128 -4.12 6.97 -15.13
CA VAL A 128 -4.67 6.23 -13.99
C VAL A 128 -5.22 7.22 -12.98
N ASN A 129 -6.47 7.04 -12.57
CA ASN A 129 -7.08 7.85 -11.53
C ASN A 129 -6.37 7.60 -10.17
N VAL A 130 -6.01 8.66 -9.46
CA VAL A 130 -5.25 8.56 -8.22
C VAL A 130 -5.76 9.51 -7.14
N TYR A 131 -5.49 9.17 -5.88
CA TYR A 131 -5.72 10.05 -4.75
C TYR A 131 -4.45 10.25 -3.91
N ALA A 132 -4.33 11.43 -3.29
CA ALA A 132 -3.23 11.75 -2.39
C ALA A 132 -3.47 11.10 -1.01
N SER A 133 -2.45 10.49 -0.41
CA SER A 133 -2.52 9.91 0.92
C SER A 133 -1.49 10.53 1.85
N ASP A 134 -1.94 11.12 2.94
CA ASP A 134 -1.06 11.87 3.84
C ASP A 134 -0.15 10.96 4.66
N ILE A 135 -0.66 9.87 5.22
CA ILE A 135 0.01 8.99 6.19
C ILE A 135 0.71 9.83 7.29
N ALA A 136 0.10 10.93 7.69
CA ALA A 136 0.76 11.97 8.47
C ALA A 136 -0.05 12.38 9.71
N LEU A 137 -0.69 11.40 10.39
CA LEU A 137 -1.42 11.65 11.62
C LEU A 137 -0.62 12.48 12.65
N PRO A 138 0.72 12.30 12.82
CA PRO A 138 1.53 13.08 13.76
C PRO A 138 1.72 14.56 13.41
N MET A 139 1.47 14.94 12.14
CA MET A 139 1.64 16.35 11.72
C MET A 139 0.61 17.27 12.37
N GLY A 140 1.00 18.52 12.61
CA GLY A 140 0.07 19.56 13.04
C GLY A 140 -0.88 20.01 11.93
N ASP A 141 -1.99 20.68 12.31
CA ASP A 141 -3.04 21.10 11.36
C ASP A 141 -2.50 22.06 10.28
N LEU A 142 -1.55 22.94 10.60
CA LEU A 142 -0.92 23.82 9.63
C LEU A 142 -0.06 23.05 8.63
N GLU A 143 0.71 22.08 9.11
CA GLU A 143 1.63 21.29 8.27
C GLU A 143 0.84 20.39 7.29
N ILE A 144 -0.17 19.70 7.82
CA ILE A 144 -1.02 18.84 6.99
C ILE A 144 -1.82 19.66 5.95
N GLY A 145 -2.30 20.85 6.34
CA GLY A 145 -2.96 21.78 5.43
C GLY A 145 -2.04 22.26 4.31
N ASN A 146 -0.81 22.56 4.61
CA ASN A 146 0.20 22.93 3.60
C ASN A 146 0.51 21.74 2.67
N TRP A 147 0.55 20.53 3.22
CA TRP A 147 0.76 19.33 2.41
C TRP A 147 -0.39 19.11 1.42
N TYR A 148 -1.68 19.14 1.87
CA TYR A 148 -2.82 19.01 0.96
C TYR A 148 -2.87 20.11 -0.10
N LYS A 149 -2.57 21.38 0.27
CA LYS A 149 -2.47 22.48 -0.69
C LYS A 149 -1.38 22.23 -1.73
N LYS A 150 -0.23 21.69 -1.32
CA LYS A 150 0.84 21.29 -2.25
C LYS A 150 0.35 20.20 -3.19
N MET A 151 -0.33 19.18 -2.70
CA MET A 151 -0.88 18.09 -3.51
C MET A 151 -1.89 18.62 -4.52
N ALA A 152 -2.83 19.44 -4.09
CA ALA A 152 -3.82 20.05 -4.99
C ALA A 152 -3.18 20.96 -6.03
N LYS A 153 -2.30 21.88 -5.61
CA LYS A 153 -1.71 22.91 -6.50
C LYS A 153 -0.72 22.34 -7.50
N ASN A 154 0.20 21.48 -7.04
CA ASN A 154 1.33 21.04 -7.86
C ASN A 154 1.01 19.81 -8.70
N TYR A 155 0.11 18.95 -8.23
CA TYR A 155 -0.20 17.67 -8.88
C TYR A 155 -1.66 17.55 -9.34
N GLY A 156 -2.51 18.51 -8.98
CA GLY A 156 -3.89 18.58 -9.44
C GLY A 156 -4.81 17.56 -8.78
N PHE A 157 -4.47 17.03 -7.60
CA PHE A 157 -5.34 16.08 -6.90
C PHE A 157 -6.72 16.66 -6.61
N LYS A 158 -7.75 15.83 -6.81
CA LYS A 158 -9.17 16.12 -6.56
C LYS A 158 -9.75 15.24 -5.47
N SER A 159 -8.97 14.28 -5.00
CA SER A 159 -9.30 13.33 -3.95
C SER A 159 -8.09 13.11 -3.06
N ALA A 160 -8.34 12.88 -1.78
CA ALA A 160 -7.30 12.59 -0.82
C ALA A 160 -7.81 11.74 0.34
N LYS A 161 -6.89 11.08 1.05
CA LYS A 161 -7.14 10.26 2.23
C LYS A 161 -6.48 10.89 3.44
N LEU A 162 -7.23 10.97 4.55
CA LEU A 162 -6.81 11.44 5.86
C LEU A 162 -6.68 10.26 6.82
N LYS A 163 -5.56 10.16 7.52
CA LYS A 163 -5.43 9.24 8.66
C LYS A 163 -6.19 9.79 9.87
N VAL A 164 -7.09 8.98 10.41
CA VAL A 164 -7.98 9.30 11.54
C VAL A 164 -7.83 8.29 12.68
N GLY A 165 -8.45 8.54 13.81
CA GLY A 165 -8.60 7.47 14.82
C GLY A 165 -8.42 7.90 16.26
N LEU A 166 -7.58 8.87 16.57
CA LEU A 166 -7.21 9.21 17.94
C LEU A 166 -8.15 10.22 18.60
N ASP A 167 -8.50 11.28 17.89
CA ASP A 167 -9.29 12.39 18.45
C ASP A 167 -10.31 12.89 17.41
N GLN A 168 -11.60 12.75 17.73
CA GLN A 168 -12.71 13.05 16.84
C GLN A 168 -12.75 14.52 16.39
N ASP A 169 -12.53 15.45 17.32
CA ASP A 169 -12.56 16.88 16.98
C ASP A 169 -11.41 17.26 16.05
N SER A 170 -10.25 16.66 16.27
CA SER A 170 -9.09 16.83 15.40
C SER A 170 -9.37 16.24 14.01
N ASP A 171 -9.94 15.03 13.94
CA ASP A 171 -10.27 14.36 12.68
C ASP A 171 -11.27 15.21 11.87
N LEU A 172 -12.31 15.75 12.49
CA LEU A 172 -13.28 16.64 11.83
C LEU A 172 -12.66 17.94 11.32
N ARG A 173 -11.79 18.59 12.12
CA ARG A 173 -11.06 19.80 11.67
C ARG A 173 -10.16 19.52 10.49
N ARG A 174 -9.43 18.38 10.52
CA ARG A 174 -8.51 17.97 9.44
C ARG A 174 -9.23 17.56 8.18
N LEU A 175 -10.42 16.95 8.28
CA LEU A 175 -11.30 16.72 7.14
C LEU A 175 -11.67 18.04 6.46
N GLN A 176 -12.03 19.07 7.23
CA GLN A 176 -12.30 20.41 6.67
C GLN A 176 -11.07 21.01 6.00
N ILE A 177 -9.88 20.90 6.60
CA ILE A 177 -8.62 21.38 6.03
C ILE A 177 -8.32 20.66 4.69
N MET A 178 -8.54 19.36 4.62
CA MET A 178 -8.37 18.57 3.39
C MET A 178 -9.38 19.00 2.32
N TYR A 179 -10.65 19.14 2.67
CA TYR A 179 -11.71 19.62 1.80
C TYR A 179 -11.36 20.99 1.19
N ASP A 180 -11.00 21.98 2.05
CA ASP A 180 -10.65 23.34 1.65
C ASP A 180 -9.44 23.41 0.69
N ALA A 181 -8.52 22.46 0.81
CA ALA A 181 -7.40 22.36 -0.12
C ALA A 181 -7.82 21.78 -1.49
N LEU A 182 -8.71 20.79 -1.52
CA LEU A 182 -9.09 20.07 -2.74
C LEU A 182 -10.11 20.84 -3.60
N ILE A 183 -10.95 21.70 -3.00
CA ILE A 183 -11.93 22.52 -3.75
C ILE A 183 -11.25 23.48 -4.74
N MET A 184 -9.94 23.68 -4.66
CA MET A 184 -9.17 24.41 -5.66
C MET A 184 -9.24 23.77 -7.06
N ASN A 185 -9.44 22.44 -7.13
CA ASN A 185 -9.39 21.67 -8.37
C ASN A 185 -10.74 21.08 -8.80
N THR A 186 -11.72 21.02 -7.88
CA THR A 186 -13.04 20.44 -8.15
C THR A 186 -14.08 21.01 -7.20
N LYS A 187 -15.33 21.10 -7.65
CA LYS A 187 -16.45 21.50 -6.77
C LYS A 187 -16.85 20.39 -5.80
N ASP A 188 -16.59 19.14 -6.18
CA ASP A 188 -16.98 17.94 -5.44
C ASP A 188 -15.72 17.08 -5.17
N PRO A 189 -14.90 17.44 -4.17
CA PRO A 189 -13.72 16.65 -3.81
C PRO A 189 -14.13 15.32 -3.17
N ILE A 190 -13.42 14.25 -3.49
CA ILE A 190 -13.64 12.96 -2.85
C ILE A 190 -12.72 12.84 -1.64
N LEU A 191 -13.32 12.69 -0.47
CA LEU A 191 -12.61 12.56 0.80
C LEU A 191 -12.63 11.10 1.26
N TYR A 192 -11.46 10.54 1.51
CA TYR A 192 -11.31 9.22 2.11
C TYR A 192 -10.77 9.37 3.52
N ILE A 193 -11.12 8.44 4.40
CA ILE A 193 -10.57 8.38 5.76
C ILE A 193 -10.04 6.97 6.04
N ASP A 194 -9.05 6.85 6.92
CA ASP A 194 -8.42 5.59 7.23
C ASP A 194 -8.07 5.52 8.71
N SER A 195 -8.62 4.55 9.42
CA SER A 195 -8.36 4.31 10.83
C SER A 195 -7.34 3.18 11.10
N ASN A 196 -6.80 2.55 10.07
CA ASN A 196 -5.81 1.49 10.17
C ASN A 196 -6.16 0.43 11.24
N GLU A 197 -7.36 -0.10 11.19
CA GLU A 197 -7.88 -1.12 12.13
C GLU A 197 -7.89 -0.67 13.61
N TYR A 198 -7.75 0.62 13.88
CA TYR A 198 -7.64 1.12 15.26
C TYR A 198 -8.95 1.04 16.02
N TRP A 199 -10.08 1.31 15.38
CA TRP A 199 -11.39 1.30 15.99
C TRP A 199 -11.98 -0.12 16.10
N SER A 200 -13.05 -0.24 16.87
CA SER A 200 -13.98 -1.37 16.80
C SER A 200 -15.16 -1.00 15.91
N PRO A 201 -15.97 -1.99 15.47
CA PRO A 201 -17.16 -1.71 14.67
C PRO A 201 -18.11 -0.68 15.29
N LYS A 202 -18.32 -0.72 16.61
CA LYS A 202 -19.20 0.23 17.28
C LYS A 202 -18.62 1.64 17.38
N GLN A 203 -17.31 1.77 17.58
CA GLN A 203 -16.63 3.07 17.56
C GLN A 203 -16.69 3.67 16.16
N THR A 204 -16.40 2.87 15.13
CA THR A 204 -16.48 3.30 13.73
C THR A 204 -17.86 3.84 13.39
N ILE A 205 -18.92 3.06 13.65
CA ILE A 205 -20.29 3.49 13.34
C ILE A 205 -20.60 4.83 14.01
N ARG A 206 -20.28 4.99 15.28
CA ARG A 206 -20.52 6.23 16.02
C ARG A 206 -19.77 7.42 15.46
N LYS A 207 -18.45 7.26 15.24
CA LYS A 207 -17.56 8.34 14.81
C LYS A 207 -17.80 8.74 13.35
N VAL A 208 -17.96 7.77 12.46
CA VAL A 208 -18.19 8.05 11.03
C VAL A 208 -19.61 8.57 10.77
N SER A 209 -20.63 8.14 11.51
CA SER A 209 -21.98 8.74 11.40
C SER A 209 -21.95 10.24 11.72
N GLU A 210 -21.16 10.69 12.68
CA GLU A 210 -20.99 12.12 12.96
C GLU A 210 -20.25 12.85 11.82
N MET A 211 -19.23 12.21 11.21
CA MET A 211 -18.53 12.77 10.05
C MET A 211 -19.46 12.90 8.84
N GLU A 212 -20.36 11.93 8.63
CA GLU A 212 -21.36 11.92 7.54
C GLU A 212 -22.38 13.06 7.63
N GLU A 213 -22.57 13.66 8.80
CA GLU A 213 -23.43 14.85 8.97
C GLU A 213 -22.85 16.09 8.26
N ARG A 214 -21.53 16.12 8.05
CA ARG A 214 -20.80 17.29 7.54
C ARG A 214 -20.13 17.04 6.19
N PHE A 215 -19.74 15.80 5.92
CA PHE A 215 -18.92 15.44 4.75
C PHE A 215 -19.53 14.25 3.99
N SER A 216 -19.47 14.30 2.68
CA SER A 216 -19.66 13.12 1.84
C SER A 216 -18.33 12.39 1.71
N LEU A 217 -18.22 11.21 2.33
CA LEU A 217 -17.00 10.41 2.33
C LEU A 217 -17.03 9.37 1.22
N GLY A 218 -15.93 9.23 0.50
CA GLY A 218 -15.76 8.20 -0.54
C GLY A 218 -15.66 6.79 0.03
N TRP A 219 -14.91 6.62 1.14
CA TRP A 219 -14.88 5.43 1.98
C TRP A 219 -14.26 5.69 3.35
N ILE A 220 -14.53 4.77 4.28
CA ILE A 220 -13.74 4.52 5.48
C ILE A 220 -12.87 3.28 5.26
N GLU A 221 -11.55 3.43 5.36
CA GLU A 221 -10.57 2.36 5.19
C GLU A 221 -10.24 1.72 6.53
N GLU A 222 -10.18 0.37 6.53
CA GLU A 222 -9.86 -0.45 7.69
C GLU A 222 -10.57 -0.03 8.97
N PRO A 223 -11.94 0.07 8.97
CA PRO A 223 -12.69 0.58 10.10
C PRO A 223 -12.64 -0.31 11.36
N ALA A 224 -12.22 -1.57 11.20
CA ALA A 224 -12.06 -2.55 12.27
C ALA A 224 -11.00 -3.58 11.89
N ARG A 225 -10.69 -4.50 12.81
CA ARG A 225 -9.70 -5.56 12.58
C ARG A 225 -10.08 -6.44 11.37
N ARG A 226 -9.11 -6.73 10.51
CA ARG A 226 -9.29 -7.51 9.26
C ARG A 226 -9.90 -8.90 9.46
N TRP A 227 -9.74 -9.50 10.62
CA TRP A 227 -10.34 -10.82 10.95
C TRP A 227 -11.76 -10.75 11.51
N ASP A 228 -12.29 -9.55 11.80
CA ASP A 228 -13.67 -9.34 12.25
C ASP A 228 -14.59 -9.10 11.04
N PHE A 229 -14.73 -10.11 10.19
CA PHE A 229 -15.52 -10.03 8.95
C PHE A 229 -16.97 -9.60 9.19
N LEU A 230 -17.57 -10.11 10.27
CA LEU A 230 -18.95 -9.79 10.62
C LEU A 230 -19.07 -8.39 11.24
N GLY A 231 -18.02 -7.92 11.93
CA GLY A 231 -17.92 -6.55 12.42
C GLY A 231 -17.80 -5.55 11.28
N LEU A 232 -16.94 -5.83 10.30
CA LEU A 232 -16.80 -5.02 9.08
C LEU A 232 -18.12 -4.94 8.30
N LYS A 233 -18.80 -6.08 8.10
CA LYS A 233 -20.14 -6.11 7.51
C LYS A 233 -21.14 -5.21 8.23
N LYS A 234 -21.19 -5.27 9.58
CA LYS A 234 -22.06 -4.41 10.38
C LYS A 234 -21.76 -2.91 10.19
N VAL A 235 -20.49 -2.56 9.98
CA VAL A 235 -20.08 -1.18 9.67
C VAL A 235 -20.62 -0.78 8.31
N SER A 236 -20.40 -1.60 7.27
CA SER A 236 -20.91 -1.35 5.91
C SER A 236 -22.44 -1.18 5.89
N GLU A 237 -23.17 -2.07 6.58
CA GLU A 237 -24.63 -2.01 6.63
C GLU A 237 -25.19 -0.81 7.42
N ALA A 238 -24.42 -0.25 8.37
CA ALA A 238 -24.87 0.83 9.24
C ALA A 238 -24.52 2.23 8.75
N LEU A 239 -23.52 2.37 7.87
CA LEU A 239 -23.06 3.64 7.36
C LEU A 239 -23.52 3.88 5.91
N LYS A 240 -23.61 5.15 5.51
CA LYS A 240 -23.75 5.52 4.10
C LYS A 240 -22.39 5.47 3.39
N THR A 241 -21.31 5.73 4.14
CA THR A 241 -19.92 5.69 3.67
C THR A 241 -19.50 4.25 3.40
N PRO A 242 -19.03 3.92 2.19
CA PRO A 242 -18.54 2.57 1.88
C PRO A 242 -17.37 2.17 2.79
N VAL A 243 -17.29 0.88 3.11
CA VAL A 243 -16.13 0.27 3.77
C VAL A 243 -15.11 -0.17 2.74
N CYS A 244 -13.87 0.31 2.87
CA CYS A 244 -12.72 -0.14 2.08
C CYS A 244 -11.77 -0.95 2.97
N ALA A 245 -11.37 -2.14 2.54
CA ALA A 245 -10.43 -2.96 3.30
C ALA A 245 -9.72 -4.00 2.43
N GLY A 246 -8.55 -4.47 2.90
CA GLY A 246 -7.79 -5.54 2.26
C GLY A 246 -6.29 -5.28 2.08
N GLU A 247 -5.77 -4.06 2.29
CA GLU A 247 -4.35 -3.74 2.05
C GLU A 247 -3.37 -4.61 2.85
N ASN A 248 -3.83 -5.18 3.95
CA ASN A 248 -3.07 -6.03 4.86
C ASN A 248 -3.40 -7.52 4.75
N LEU A 249 -4.05 -7.95 3.65
CA LEU A 249 -4.33 -9.35 3.35
C LEU A 249 -3.34 -9.91 2.34
N ASP A 250 -2.87 -11.12 2.56
CA ASP A 250 -1.75 -11.71 1.83
C ASP A 250 -2.18 -12.44 0.54
N THR A 251 -3.26 -13.21 0.59
CA THR A 251 -3.63 -14.13 -0.48
C THR A 251 -5.11 -14.07 -0.83
N LEU A 252 -5.48 -14.60 -2.00
CA LEU A 252 -6.90 -14.75 -2.36
C LEU A 252 -7.68 -15.52 -1.28
N GLY A 253 -7.04 -16.48 -0.59
CA GLY A 253 -7.65 -17.21 0.52
C GLY A 253 -8.12 -16.30 1.64
N ASP A 254 -7.35 -15.26 1.97
CA ASP A 254 -7.67 -14.30 3.02
C ASP A 254 -8.82 -13.36 2.61
N PHE A 255 -8.99 -13.12 1.31
CA PHE A 255 -10.12 -12.33 0.78
C PHE A 255 -11.42 -13.12 0.68
N LEU A 256 -11.40 -14.47 0.67
CA LEU A 256 -12.64 -15.26 0.55
C LEU A 256 -13.67 -14.95 1.64
N PRO A 257 -13.32 -14.78 2.94
CA PRO A 257 -14.28 -14.35 3.94
C PRO A 257 -14.90 -12.97 3.65
N TYR A 258 -14.09 -12.02 3.11
CA TYR A 258 -14.59 -10.70 2.69
C TYR A 258 -15.64 -10.83 1.60
N PHE A 259 -15.37 -11.62 0.59
CA PHE A 259 -16.31 -11.87 -0.51
C PHE A 259 -17.56 -12.60 -0.03
N HIS A 260 -17.38 -13.67 0.76
CA HIS A 260 -18.49 -14.50 1.26
C HIS A 260 -19.43 -13.73 2.18
N HIS A 261 -18.90 -12.90 3.07
CA HIS A 261 -19.70 -12.15 4.03
C HIS A 261 -20.09 -10.76 3.55
N ARG A 262 -19.58 -10.30 2.41
CA ARG A 262 -19.74 -8.90 1.97
C ARG A 262 -19.26 -7.91 3.04
N SER A 263 -18.02 -8.11 3.50
CA SER A 263 -17.45 -7.38 4.64
C SER A 263 -16.90 -6.02 4.26
N ALA A 264 -16.70 -5.76 2.97
CA ALA A 264 -16.25 -4.50 2.42
C ALA A 264 -17.00 -4.20 1.12
N ASP A 265 -17.21 -2.91 0.85
CA ASP A 265 -17.87 -2.39 -0.34
C ASP A 265 -16.85 -2.08 -1.44
N VAL A 266 -15.60 -1.80 -1.05
CA VAL A 266 -14.44 -1.60 -1.93
C VAL A 266 -13.32 -2.52 -1.47
N ILE A 267 -12.78 -3.32 -2.36
CA ILE A 267 -11.67 -4.22 -2.08
C ILE A 267 -10.35 -3.49 -2.33
N GLN A 268 -9.54 -3.36 -1.29
CA GLN A 268 -8.21 -2.77 -1.42
C GLN A 268 -7.15 -3.87 -1.55
N VAL A 269 -6.31 -3.76 -2.58
CA VAL A 269 -5.25 -4.74 -2.86
C VAL A 269 -3.90 -4.05 -2.84
N SER A 270 -2.93 -4.68 -2.19
CA SER A 270 -1.55 -4.23 -2.15
C SER A 270 -0.63 -5.24 -2.85
N HIS A 271 0.07 -4.82 -3.91
CA HIS A 271 1.07 -5.68 -4.56
C HIS A 271 2.23 -6.03 -3.61
N GLY A 272 2.49 -5.21 -2.61
CA GLY A 272 3.50 -5.50 -1.59
C GLY A 272 3.14 -6.70 -0.71
N MET A 273 1.83 -6.97 -0.56
CA MET A 273 1.31 -8.14 0.16
C MET A 273 1.08 -9.32 -0.80
N THR A 274 0.46 -9.09 -1.94
CA THR A 274 -0.07 -10.15 -2.81
C THR A 274 0.82 -10.49 -4.01
N GLY A 275 1.83 -9.67 -4.29
CA GLY A 275 2.48 -9.64 -5.60
C GLY A 275 1.53 -9.10 -6.70
N ILE A 276 2.01 -9.05 -7.91
CA ILE A 276 1.19 -8.70 -9.09
C ILE A 276 0.25 -9.86 -9.43
N THR A 277 0.77 -11.09 -9.43
CA THR A 277 -0.01 -12.30 -9.77
C THR A 277 -1.19 -12.49 -8.80
N GLY A 278 -0.97 -12.36 -7.50
CA GLY A 278 -2.03 -12.45 -6.51
C GLY A 278 -3.04 -11.29 -6.62
N ALA A 279 -2.57 -10.08 -6.87
CA ALA A 279 -3.43 -8.91 -7.06
C ALA A 279 -4.40 -9.09 -8.23
N LEU A 280 -3.96 -9.63 -9.36
CA LEU A 280 -4.81 -9.93 -10.51
C LEU A 280 -5.87 -10.97 -10.16
N GLN A 281 -5.52 -12.05 -9.45
CA GLN A 281 -6.48 -13.09 -9.04
C GLN A 281 -7.56 -12.56 -8.10
N ILE A 282 -7.18 -11.69 -7.15
CA ILE A 282 -8.12 -11.06 -6.20
C ILE A 282 -9.05 -10.10 -6.94
N ALA A 283 -8.51 -9.31 -7.86
CA ALA A 283 -9.27 -8.38 -8.67
C ALA A 283 -10.28 -9.10 -9.57
N ASP A 284 -9.92 -10.21 -10.19
CA ASP A 284 -10.82 -11.06 -11.00
C ASP A 284 -11.96 -11.64 -10.14
N ALA A 285 -11.64 -12.10 -8.93
CA ALA A 285 -12.66 -12.60 -8.00
C ALA A 285 -13.63 -11.48 -7.58
N ALA A 286 -13.10 -10.29 -7.27
CA ALA A 286 -13.90 -9.11 -6.94
C ALA A 286 -14.79 -8.67 -8.13
N TYR A 287 -14.25 -8.69 -9.36
CA TYR A 287 -14.99 -8.38 -10.58
C TYR A 287 -16.21 -9.28 -10.76
N GLY A 288 -16.06 -10.60 -10.57
CA GLY A 288 -17.17 -11.56 -10.65
C GLY A 288 -18.26 -11.34 -9.59
N LEU A 289 -17.98 -10.54 -8.56
CA LEU A 289 -18.90 -10.17 -7.49
C LEU A 289 -19.41 -8.72 -7.58
N GLU A 290 -19.12 -8.02 -8.67
CA GLU A 290 -19.46 -6.60 -8.88
C GLU A 290 -18.86 -5.67 -7.80
N LEU A 291 -17.72 -6.04 -7.23
CA LEU A 291 -17.01 -5.23 -6.23
C LEU A 291 -15.93 -4.38 -6.89
N PRO A 292 -15.91 -3.06 -6.64
CA PRO A 292 -14.82 -2.20 -7.09
C PRO A 292 -13.52 -2.54 -6.34
N VAL A 293 -12.40 -2.33 -7.02
CA VAL A 293 -11.05 -2.50 -6.46
C VAL A 293 -10.34 -1.15 -6.39
N THR A 294 -9.59 -0.92 -5.33
CA THR A 294 -8.58 0.13 -5.23
C THR A 294 -7.23 -0.50 -4.93
N LEU A 295 -6.15 0.19 -5.30
CA LEU A 295 -4.79 -0.28 -5.05
C LEU A 295 -4.09 0.68 -4.08
N GLY A 296 -3.60 0.15 -2.96
CA GLY A 296 -2.99 0.94 -1.89
C GLY A 296 -2.04 0.14 -1.00
N GLY A 297 -1.54 0.75 0.07
CA GLY A 297 -0.69 0.09 1.07
C GLY A 297 0.76 -0.17 0.66
N SER A 298 1.19 0.22 -0.54
CA SER A 298 2.55 0.02 -1.08
C SER A 298 2.97 1.12 -2.04
N THR A 299 4.07 0.92 -2.77
CA THR A 299 4.59 1.89 -3.75
C THR A 299 3.58 2.16 -4.86
N GLY A 300 2.93 3.32 -4.83
CA GLY A 300 1.80 3.66 -5.70
C GLY A 300 2.09 3.62 -7.19
N ILE A 301 3.34 3.84 -7.62
CA ILE A 301 3.70 3.77 -9.04
C ILE A 301 3.61 2.34 -9.61
N ILE A 302 3.93 1.32 -8.81
CA ILE A 302 3.78 -0.08 -9.23
C ILE A 302 2.29 -0.40 -9.36
N HIS A 303 1.48 0.07 -8.42
CA HIS A 303 0.02 -0.03 -8.48
C HIS A 303 -0.55 0.65 -9.74
N ALA A 304 0.00 1.78 -10.15
CA ALA A 304 -0.45 2.49 -11.34
C ALA A 304 -0.31 1.62 -12.62
N HIS A 305 0.75 0.80 -12.73
CA HIS A 305 0.88 -0.14 -13.84
C HIS A 305 -0.22 -1.21 -13.86
N LEU A 306 -0.72 -1.64 -12.70
CA LEU A 306 -1.76 -2.66 -12.59
C LEU A 306 -3.16 -2.08 -12.84
N ALA A 307 -3.40 -0.85 -12.43
CA ALA A 307 -4.72 -0.26 -12.34
C ALA A 307 -5.53 -0.33 -13.64
N ASN A 308 -4.91 0.04 -14.77
CA ASN A 308 -5.60 0.04 -16.06
C ASN A 308 -5.73 -1.36 -16.69
N ALA A 309 -5.08 -2.38 -16.14
CA ALA A 309 -5.25 -3.77 -16.50
C ALA A 309 -6.35 -4.47 -15.68
N ILE A 310 -6.82 -3.85 -14.60
CA ILE A 310 -7.87 -4.35 -13.71
C ILE A 310 -9.19 -3.62 -14.05
N PRO A 311 -10.17 -4.31 -14.64
CA PRO A 311 -11.39 -3.67 -15.17
C PRO A 311 -12.22 -2.92 -14.14
N ASN A 312 -12.24 -3.39 -12.90
CA ASN A 312 -12.98 -2.82 -11.77
C ASN A 312 -12.11 -1.97 -10.83
N CYS A 313 -10.89 -1.60 -11.24
CA CYS A 313 -10.06 -0.67 -10.47
C CYS A 313 -10.57 0.76 -10.63
N ILE A 314 -10.87 1.41 -9.51
CA ILE A 314 -11.45 2.77 -9.49
C ILE A 314 -10.41 3.86 -9.24
N THR A 315 -9.37 3.59 -8.45
CA THR A 315 -8.33 4.58 -8.13
C THR A 315 -7.11 3.92 -7.48
N VAL A 316 -6.01 4.67 -7.36
CA VAL A 316 -4.75 4.22 -6.77
C VAL A 316 -4.26 5.22 -5.72
N GLU A 317 -3.76 4.72 -4.61
CA GLU A 317 -3.13 5.50 -3.54
C GLU A 317 -1.76 6.04 -3.95
N ILE A 318 -1.54 7.33 -3.74
CA ILE A 318 -0.23 7.98 -3.97
C ILE A 318 0.21 8.69 -2.68
N PRO A 319 1.02 8.04 -1.84
CA PRO A 319 1.63 8.69 -0.68
C PRO A 319 2.73 9.68 -1.09
N HIS A 320 3.45 9.37 -2.15
CA HIS A 320 4.59 10.14 -2.66
C HIS A 320 4.47 10.32 -4.17
N PRO A 321 4.12 11.55 -4.64
CA PRO A 321 4.07 11.87 -6.08
C PRO A 321 5.44 11.82 -6.76
N GLU A 322 6.52 12.05 -5.98
CA GLU A 322 7.91 12.00 -6.40
C GLU A 322 8.63 10.86 -5.66
N PRO A 323 9.77 10.35 -6.16
CA PRO A 323 10.57 9.35 -5.45
C PRO A 323 10.95 9.80 -4.04
N GLU A 324 10.74 8.95 -3.04
CA GLU A 324 11.05 9.23 -1.63
C GLU A 324 12.55 9.31 -1.34
N THR A 325 13.37 8.81 -2.26
CA THR A 325 14.82 8.67 -2.11
C THR A 325 15.51 8.95 -3.44
N LYS A 326 16.81 9.28 -3.38
CA LYS A 326 17.66 9.41 -4.56
C LYS A 326 18.19 8.08 -5.09
N VAL A 327 17.86 6.98 -4.44
CA VAL A 327 18.30 5.62 -4.83
C VAL A 327 17.65 5.18 -6.15
N TYR A 328 16.46 5.67 -6.44
CA TYR A 328 15.75 5.33 -7.67
C TYR A 328 14.94 6.48 -8.23
N GLU A 329 14.69 6.41 -9.51
CA GLU A 329 13.77 7.26 -10.26
C GLU A 329 12.77 6.38 -11.01
N TRP A 330 11.63 6.94 -11.37
CA TRP A 330 10.62 6.29 -12.21
C TRP A 330 10.13 7.22 -13.33
N ASP A 331 9.51 6.65 -14.35
CA ASP A 331 8.97 7.40 -15.48
C ASP A 331 7.47 7.68 -15.40
N VAL A 332 6.84 7.37 -14.28
CA VAL A 332 5.45 7.74 -13.97
C VAL A 332 5.43 9.18 -13.46
N LYS A 333 4.49 10.01 -13.95
CA LYS A 333 4.29 11.38 -13.51
C LYS A 333 2.90 11.58 -12.94
N ILE A 334 2.78 12.34 -11.86
CA ILE A 334 1.49 12.73 -11.31
C ILE A 334 1.13 14.11 -11.84
N GLU A 335 0.08 14.18 -12.66
CA GLU A 335 -0.39 15.43 -13.29
C GLU A 335 -1.91 15.47 -13.35
N ASN A 336 -2.52 16.61 -12.97
CA ASN A 336 -3.96 16.85 -13.01
C ASN A 336 -4.80 15.79 -12.26
N GLY A 337 -4.24 15.20 -11.20
CA GLY A 337 -4.90 14.14 -10.42
C GLY A 337 -4.88 12.76 -11.08
N TYR A 338 -3.98 12.56 -12.04
CA TYR A 338 -3.75 11.27 -12.70
C TYR A 338 -2.28 10.86 -12.58
N ALA A 339 -2.03 9.57 -12.43
CA ALA A 339 -0.72 9.01 -12.70
C ALA A 339 -0.62 8.72 -14.21
N LYS A 340 0.34 9.35 -14.86
CA LYS A 340 0.65 9.17 -16.28
C LYS A 340 1.80 8.17 -16.42
N LEU A 341 1.48 6.99 -16.90
CA LEU A 341 2.43 5.89 -17.08
C LEU A 341 3.42 6.22 -18.21
N GLY A 342 4.69 5.92 -17.96
CA GLY A 342 5.76 6.08 -18.94
C GLY A 342 5.87 4.95 -19.95
N ASP A 343 6.90 5.03 -20.79
CA ASP A 343 7.17 4.07 -21.87
C ASP A 343 8.43 3.21 -21.63
N LYS A 344 9.17 3.44 -20.54
CA LYS A 344 10.33 2.60 -20.23
C LYS A 344 9.88 1.15 -19.99
N HIS A 345 10.68 0.20 -20.48
CA HIS A 345 10.39 -1.23 -20.34
C HIS A 345 10.34 -1.64 -18.85
N GLY A 346 9.48 -2.57 -18.53
CA GLY A 346 9.26 -3.06 -17.17
C GLY A 346 8.50 -2.06 -16.33
N LEU A 347 8.94 -1.90 -15.08
CA LEU A 347 8.38 -0.95 -14.09
C LEU A 347 8.75 0.52 -14.36
N GLY A 348 9.58 0.79 -15.38
CA GLY A 348 10.06 2.16 -15.64
C GLY A 348 11.00 2.71 -14.56
N ILE A 349 11.49 1.86 -13.65
CA ILE A 349 12.39 2.24 -12.56
C ILE A 349 13.84 2.22 -13.04
N THR A 350 14.59 3.27 -12.67
CA THR A 350 16.02 3.38 -12.88
C THR A 350 16.73 3.48 -11.53
N ILE A 351 17.73 2.67 -11.28
CA ILE A 351 18.49 2.66 -10.01
C ILE A 351 19.73 3.54 -10.12
N ASN A 352 19.91 4.42 -9.14
CA ASN A 352 21.15 5.15 -8.92
C ASN A 352 22.05 4.34 -7.95
N TYR A 353 22.95 3.56 -8.51
CA TYR A 353 23.83 2.68 -7.73
C TYR A 353 24.84 3.44 -6.83
N GLU A 354 25.18 4.69 -7.15
CA GLU A 354 26.03 5.51 -6.29
C GLU A 354 25.27 5.94 -5.03
N GLU A 355 24.04 6.38 -5.17
CA GLU A 355 23.18 6.72 -4.03
C GLU A 355 22.78 5.47 -3.23
N LEU A 356 22.53 4.34 -3.89
CA LEU A 356 22.28 3.06 -3.23
C LEU A 356 23.47 2.64 -2.36
N ALA A 357 24.71 2.79 -2.86
CA ALA A 357 25.93 2.47 -2.10
C ALA A 357 26.07 3.33 -0.84
N LYS A 358 25.70 4.61 -0.91
CA LYS A 358 25.69 5.53 0.25
C LYS A 358 24.59 5.21 1.27
N ALA A 359 23.41 4.80 0.78
CA ALA A 359 22.24 4.50 1.60
C ALA A 359 22.23 3.07 2.17
N LYS A 360 23.14 2.20 1.70
CA LYS A 360 23.21 0.78 2.06
C LYS A 360 23.41 0.58 3.55
N VAL A 361 22.67 -0.37 4.12
CA VAL A 361 22.76 -0.80 5.52
C VAL A 361 22.86 -2.32 5.60
N ASN A 362 23.45 -2.83 6.67
CA ASN A 362 23.51 -4.28 6.90
C ASN A 362 22.28 -4.80 7.66
N LYS A 363 21.58 -3.91 8.35
CA LYS A 363 20.39 -4.22 9.15
C LYS A 363 19.52 -2.98 9.20
N ILE A 364 18.22 -3.17 9.11
CA ILE A 364 17.25 -2.08 9.33
C ILE A 364 17.36 -1.62 10.79
N SER A 365 17.59 -0.33 11.00
CA SER A 365 17.96 0.22 12.31
C SER A 365 16.78 0.28 13.28
N SER A 366 15.59 0.58 12.81
CA SER A 366 14.37 0.52 13.63
C SER A 366 13.13 0.43 12.77
N ARG A 367 12.18 -0.39 13.16
CA ARG A 367 10.79 -0.21 12.78
C ARG A 367 10.08 0.44 13.96
N SER A 368 9.26 1.43 13.68
CA SER A 368 8.24 1.83 14.64
C SER A 368 7.40 0.58 14.91
N GLY A 369 7.52 0.02 16.10
CA GLY A 369 6.63 -1.03 16.56
C GLY A 369 5.21 -0.50 16.71
N PRO A 370 4.22 -1.37 16.96
CA PRO A 370 2.87 -0.94 17.28
C PRO A 370 2.93 0.04 18.47
N SER A 371 2.07 1.06 18.40
CA SER A 371 1.96 2.02 19.49
C SER A 371 1.66 1.31 20.81
N PRO A 372 2.36 1.62 21.93
CA PRO A 372 1.99 1.13 23.24
C PRO A 372 0.58 1.59 23.65
N TYR A 373 0.03 2.61 22.98
CA TYR A 373 -1.35 3.07 23.12
C TYR A 373 -2.33 2.37 22.20
N GLY A 374 -1.89 1.36 21.48
CA GLY A 374 -2.72 0.58 20.57
C GLY A 374 -3.99 0.05 21.24
N ARG A 375 -4.99 -0.25 20.43
CA ARG A 375 -6.30 -0.74 20.90
C ARG A 375 -6.15 -1.90 21.88
N ARG A 376 -6.81 -1.76 23.04
CA ARG A 376 -6.80 -2.74 24.13
C ARG A 376 -8.03 -3.63 24.07
N PRO A 377 -7.98 -4.85 24.66
CA PRO A 377 -9.17 -5.65 24.87
C PRO A 377 -10.26 -4.85 25.58
N GLY A 378 -11.48 -4.88 25.08
CA GLY A 378 -12.62 -4.14 25.62
C GLY A 378 -12.76 -2.68 25.15
N ALA A 379 -11.79 -2.10 24.46
CA ALA A 379 -11.84 -0.74 23.94
C ALA A 379 -12.89 -0.52 22.82
N GLY A 380 -13.66 -1.53 22.47
CA GLY A 380 -14.69 -1.44 21.43
C GLY A 380 -15.90 -0.55 21.77
N LEU A 381 -16.15 -0.22 23.03
CA LEU A 381 -17.28 0.58 23.50
C LEU A 381 -16.86 1.96 24.00
N TYR A 382 -15.66 2.08 24.52
CA TYR A 382 -15.11 3.30 25.10
C TYR A 382 -13.58 3.27 24.99
N GLU A 383 -12.97 4.45 25.11
CA GLU A 383 -11.52 4.58 25.12
C GLU A 383 -10.97 4.17 26.49
N ILE A 384 -9.91 3.35 26.47
CA ILE A 384 -9.17 2.97 27.67
C ILE A 384 -7.85 3.74 27.64
N PRO A 385 -7.64 4.71 28.54
CA PRO A 385 -6.41 5.48 28.57
C PRO A 385 -5.19 4.60 28.88
N PRO A 386 -4.00 4.95 28.37
CA PRO A 386 -2.76 4.23 28.67
C PRO A 386 -2.45 4.30 30.18
N SER A 387 -1.84 3.24 30.72
CA SER A 387 -1.33 3.22 32.08
C SER A 387 -0.10 4.13 32.21
N LYS A 388 0.24 4.49 33.47
CA LYS A 388 1.44 5.30 33.75
C LYS A 388 2.73 4.65 33.26
N ASP A 389 2.81 3.32 33.33
CA ASP A 389 4.00 2.57 32.89
C ASP A 389 4.14 2.60 31.37
N GLU A 390 3.05 2.45 30.64
CA GLU A 390 3.04 2.57 29.18
C GLU A 390 3.42 3.98 28.70
N ILE A 391 2.95 5.02 29.41
CA ILE A 391 3.35 6.41 29.15
C ILE A 391 4.85 6.57 29.35
N LYS A 392 5.39 5.99 30.43
CA LYS A 392 6.83 6.06 30.76
C LYS A 392 7.68 5.33 29.73
N GLU A 393 7.31 4.10 29.35
CA GLU A 393 8.00 3.35 28.27
C GLU A 393 7.98 4.10 26.94
N ALA A 394 6.86 4.71 26.63
CA ALA A 394 6.72 5.50 25.41
C ALA A 394 7.60 6.76 25.41
N SER A 395 7.91 7.32 26.59
CA SER A 395 8.78 8.51 26.72
C SER A 395 10.27 8.18 26.73
N SER A 396 10.65 6.91 26.94
CA SER A 396 12.04 6.44 27.04
C SER A 396 12.60 5.89 25.72
N LYS A 397 11.80 5.79 24.68
CA LYS A 397 12.16 5.39 23.31
C LYS A 397 12.09 6.58 22.36
#